data_629b66d9ff22a0baf553ba7e6555e1c8
#
_entry.id   629b66d9ff22a0baf553ba7e6555e1c8
#
_cell.length_a   1.000
_cell.length_b   1.000
_cell.length_c   1.000
_cell.angle_alpha   90.00
_cell.angle_beta   90.00
_cell.angle_gamma   90.00
#
_symmetry.space_group_name_H-M   'P 1'
#
loop_
_entity.id
_entity.type
_entity.pdbx_description
1 polymer ?
#
loop_
_entity_poly.entity_id
_entity_poly.type
_entity_poly.pdbx_seq_one_letter_code
_entity_poly.pdbx_strand_id
1 'polypeptide(L)'
;IYGVMIMKNFTGKILLLASMTAASAAYSVEYHEVQPKQSSIAFQYQQMGVAMDGKFKRFSSQLSFDPAQPAKAKASFDVELASIDTGSSEADAEESGKPWFNTKAFPTAQFVSTSVKALGGNRYEVAGKLTIKGRAQDVVIPATFNAQGKTGVFEGRFILRRGDYSIGEGAWSKFDIVANDVNVKFRITATGK
;
A
#
# COMPACT_ATOMS: atom_id res chain seq x y z
N ILE A 1 20.68 39.90 -85.32
CA ILE A 1 20.43 40.86 -84.24
C ILE A 1 20.16 40.01 -83.02
N TYR A 2 21.11 40.05 -82.04
CA TYR A 2 21.20 39.17 -80.89
C TYR A 2 20.44 39.75 -79.68
N GLY A 3 19.55 38.99 -79.11
CA GLY A 3 18.89 39.30 -77.85
C GLY A 3 19.56 38.53 -76.68
N VAL A 4 20.15 39.24 -75.80
CA VAL A 4 20.79 38.69 -74.55
C VAL A 4 19.71 38.37 -73.52
N MET A 5 19.67 37.12 -73.15
CA MET A 5 18.77 36.60 -72.07
C MET A 5 19.46 36.71 -70.74
N ILE A 6 18.94 37.53 -69.85
CA ILE A 6 19.44 37.73 -68.49
C ILE A 6 18.80 36.68 -67.56
N MET A 7 19.61 35.76 -67.08
CA MET A 7 19.18 34.82 -66.04
C MET A 7 19.22 35.51 -64.67
N LYS A 8 18.05 35.64 -64.02
CA LYS A 8 17.92 36.06 -62.61
C LYS A 8 18.14 34.88 -61.68
N ASN A 9 19.23 34.91 -60.93
CA ASN A 9 19.47 33.94 -59.86
C ASN A 9 18.50 34.20 -58.70
N PHE A 10 17.66 33.21 -58.45
CA PHE A 10 16.75 33.17 -57.29
C PHE A 10 17.46 32.42 -56.16
N THR A 11 18.10 33.18 -55.22
CA THR A 11 18.67 32.61 -54.00
C THR A 11 17.57 32.44 -52.97
N GLY A 12 17.01 31.20 -52.91
CA GLY A 12 16.06 30.82 -51.90
C GLY A 12 16.75 30.63 -50.56
N LYS A 13 16.48 31.52 -49.58
CA LYS A 13 16.87 31.33 -48.18
C LYS A 13 15.95 30.28 -47.57
N ILE A 14 16.49 29.09 -47.34
CA ILE A 14 15.82 28.07 -46.53
C ILE A 14 15.91 28.49 -45.07
N LEU A 15 14.78 28.89 -44.50
CA LEU A 15 14.64 29.18 -43.08
C LEU A 15 14.45 27.86 -42.34
N LEU A 16 15.51 27.37 -41.72
CA LEU A 16 15.43 26.15 -40.87
C LEU A 16 14.72 26.52 -39.57
N LEU A 17 13.43 26.21 -39.44
CA LEU A 17 12.72 26.35 -38.15
C LEU A 17 13.18 25.19 -37.26
N ALA A 18 14.08 25.47 -36.33
CA ALA A 18 14.44 24.56 -35.24
C ALA A 18 13.25 24.53 -34.25
N SER A 19 12.41 23.53 -34.35
CA SER A 19 11.38 23.26 -33.33
C SER A 19 12.07 22.74 -32.07
N MET A 20 12.29 23.63 -31.10
CA MET A 20 12.63 23.24 -29.73
C MET A 20 11.42 22.56 -29.10
N THR A 21 11.39 21.25 -29.10
CA THR A 21 10.50 20.46 -28.25
C THR A 21 11.02 20.61 -26.82
N ALA A 22 10.40 21.51 -26.06
CA ALA A 22 10.58 21.56 -24.63
C ALA A 22 10.02 20.24 -24.05
N ALA A 23 10.91 19.31 -23.71
CA ALA A 23 10.56 18.15 -22.92
C ALA A 23 10.12 18.68 -21.56
N SER A 24 8.82 18.70 -21.32
CA SER A 24 8.27 18.93 -19.99
C SER A 24 8.80 17.83 -19.09
N ALA A 25 9.75 18.13 -18.21
CA ALA A 25 10.10 17.23 -17.13
C ALA A 25 8.83 17.03 -16.29
N ALA A 26 8.17 15.91 -16.48
CA ALA A 26 7.09 15.50 -15.60
C ALA A 26 7.73 15.30 -14.22
N TYR A 27 7.54 16.25 -13.32
CA TYR A 27 7.92 16.11 -11.93
C TYR A 27 7.07 14.97 -11.37
N SER A 28 7.70 13.82 -11.16
CA SER A 28 7.09 12.71 -10.46
C SER A 28 6.99 13.07 -8.98
N VAL A 29 5.79 12.96 -8.43
CA VAL A 29 5.57 13.17 -7.00
C VAL A 29 5.92 11.87 -6.28
N GLU A 30 6.88 11.93 -5.37
CA GLU A 30 7.20 10.82 -4.50
C GLU A 30 6.41 10.94 -3.19
N TYR A 31 5.60 9.93 -2.89
CA TYR A 31 4.77 9.84 -1.67
C TYR A 31 5.56 9.15 -0.58
N HIS A 32 5.76 9.82 0.57
CA HIS A 32 6.59 9.29 1.65
C HIS A 32 6.07 9.61 3.05
N GLU A 33 5.21 10.60 3.23
CA GLU A 33 4.71 10.98 4.55
C GLU A 33 3.28 10.44 4.75
N VAL A 34 3.16 9.34 5.47
CA VAL A 34 1.86 8.75 5.80
C VAL A 34 1.14 9.62 6.83
N GLN A 35 -0.16 9.82 6.60
CA GLN A 35 -1.06 10.61 7.45
C GLN A 35 -1.91 9.66 8.33
N PRO A 36 -1.50 9.34 9.58
CA PRO A 36 -2.17 8.31 10.37
C PRO A 36 -3.64 8.63 10.67
N LYS A 37 -3.96 9.92 10.86
CA LYS A 37 -5.35 10.37 11.12
C LYS A 37 -6.29 10.22 9.93
N GLN A 38 -5.74 10.07 8.71
CA GLN A 38 -6.47 9.88 7.46
C GLN A 38 -6.29 8.46 6.91
N SER A 39 -5.70 7.59 7.72
CA SER A 39 -5.40 6.21 7.37
C SER A 39 -6.08 5.25 8.34
N SER A 40 -6.34 4.03 7.86
CA SER A 40 -6.99 2.99 8.67
C SER A 40 -6.46 1.61 8.31
N ILE A 41 -6.36 0.76 9.32
CA ILE A 41 -6.12 -0.67 9.21
C ILE A 41 -7.25 -1.36 9.97
N ALA A 42 -8.14 -2.02 9.24
CA ALA A 42 -9.33 -2.67 9.77
C ALA A 42 -9.35 -4.14 9.36
N PHE A 43 -10.11 -4.93 10.10
CA PHE A 43 -10.28 -6.35 9.81
C PHE A 43 -11.72 -6.78 10.08
N GLN A 44 -12.11 -7.85 9.39
CA GLN A 44 -13.38 -8.51 9.61
C GLN A 44 -13.13 -10.00 9.73
N TYR A 45 -13.73 -10.64 10.73
CA TYR A 45 -13.68 -12.07 10.96
C TYR A 45 -15.08 -12.62 11.22
N GLN A 46 -15.22 -13.94 11.23
CA GLN A 46 -16.47 -14.58 11.58
C GLN A 46 -16.32 -15.31 12.92
N GLN A 47 -17.29 -15.09 13.81
CA GLN A 47 -17.44 -15.80 15.07
C GLN A 47 -18.82 -16.44 15.11
N MET A 48 -18.84 -17.79 15.17
CA MET A 48 -20.08 -18.58 15.14
C MET A 48 -20.99 -18.21 13.94
N GLY A 49 -20.38 -17.92 12.77
CA GLY A 49 -21.08 -17.52 11.56
C GLY A 49 -21.51 -16.04 11.51
N VAL A 50 -21.26 -15.28 12.56
CA VAL A 50 -21.57 -13.84 12.61
C VAL A 50 -20.32 -13.04 12.22
N ALA A 51 -20.50 -12.07 11.31
CA ALA A 51 -19.42 -11.16 10.93
C ALA A 51 -19.14 -10.16 12.06
N MET A 52 -17.88 -10.10 12.47
CA MET A 52 -17.37 -9.20 13.49
C MET A 52 -16.33 -8.29 12.86
N ASP A 53 -16.36 -7.02 13.19
CA ASP A 53 -15.42 -6.01 12.69
C ASP A 53 -14.48 -5.54 13.80
N GLY A 54 -13.27 -5.15 13.40
CA GLY A 54 -12.32 -4.53 14.30
C GLY A 54 -11.33 -3.66 13.51
N LYS A 55 -10.52 -2.93 14.24
CA LYS A 55 -9.46 -2.09 13.69
C LYS A 55 -8.28 -1.98 14.65
N PHE A 56 -7.16 -1.51 14.15
CA PHE A 56 -6.03 -1.07 14.95
C PHE A 56 -5.95 0.46 14.93
N LYS A 57 -5.88 1.07 16.10
CA LYS A 57 -5.89 2.54 16.24
C LYS A 57 -4.53 3.17 16.05
N ARG A 58 -3.44 2.41 16.21
CA ARG A 58 -2.08 2.95 16.13
C ARG A 58 -1.18 2.07 15.28
N PHE A 59 -0.46 2.72 14.40
CA PHE A 59 0.62 2.13 13.62
C PHE A 59 1.65 3.20 13.27
N SER A 60 2.87 2.78 12.98
CA SER A 60 3.90 3.59 12.36
C SER A 60 4.25 3.02 10.98
N SER A 61 4.85 3.84 10.13
CA SER A 61 5.15 3.44 8.77
C SER A 61 6.33 4.18 8.19
N GLN A 62 7.00 3.54 7.23
CA GLN A 62 7.93 4.16 6.30
C GLN A 62 7.46 3.84 4.90
N LEU A 63 7.36 4.86 4.05
CA LEU A 63 6.87 4.74 2.69
C LEU A 63 7.76 5.55 1.76
N SER A 64 8.07 4.99 0.60
CA SER A 64 8.65 5.67 -0.56
C SER A 64 7.96 5.08 -1.77
N PHE A 65 7.16 5.89 -2.46
CA PHE A 65 6.40 5.46 -3.63
C PHE A 65 6.36 6.55 -4.69
N ASP A 66 6.97 6.26 -5.82
CA ASP A 66 6.88 7.04 -7.04
C ASP A 66 6.06 6.25 -8.07
N PRO A 67 4.88 6.74 -8.50
CA PRO A 67 4.06 6.05 -9.49
C PRO A 67 4.76 5.81 -10.84
N ALA A 68 5.77 6.64 -11.18
CA ALA A 68 6.57 6.47 -12.40
C ALA A 68 7.63 5.38 -12.25
N GLN A 69 7.99 4.99 -11.02
CA GLN A 69 9.02 4.00 -10.72
C GLN A 69 8.56 2.99 -9.65
N PRO A 70 7.43 2.31 -9.83
CA PRO A 70 6.83 1.47 -8.80
C PRO A 70 7.74 0.33 -8.33
N ALA A 71 8.62 -0.17 -9.20
CA ALA A 71 9.57 -1.24 -8.84
C ALA A 71 10.61 -0.81 -7.79
N LYS A 72 10.80 0.50 -7.57
CA LYS A 72 11.69 1.04 -6.54
C LYS A 72 10.96 1.32 -5.21
N ALA A 73 9.64 1.18 -5.20
CA ALA A 73 8.83 1.47 -4.03
C ALA A 73 9.22 0.61 -2.83
N LYS A 74 9.13 1.20 -1.66
CA LYS A 74 9.34 0.54 -0.37
C LYS A 74 8.25 0.94 0.60
N ALA A 75 7.74 -0.02 1.34
CA ALA A 75 6.78 0.20 2.39
C ALA A 75 7.08 -0.70 3.58
N SER A 76 7.03 -0.14 4.78
CA SER A 76 6.98 -0.90 6.02
C SER A 76 5.94 -0.32 6.95
N PHE A 77 5.27 -1.21 7.69
CA PHE A 77 4.24 -0.85 8.66
C PHE A 77 4.47 -1.65 9.93
N ASP A 78 4.47 -0.97 11.06
CA ASP A 78 4.49 -1.56 12.39
C ASP A 78 3.16 -1.22 13.08
N VAL A 79 2.29 -2.22 13.23
CA VAL A 79 0.96 -2.08 13.82
C VAL A 79 1.05 -2.44 15.30
N GLU A 80 0.68 -1.50 16.17
CA GLU A 80 0.63 -1.74 17.62
C GLU A 80 -0.56 -2.64 17.95
N LEU A 81 -0.31 -3.90 18.29
CA LEU A 81 -1.34 -4.91 18.51
C LEU A 81 -2.25 -4.60 19.72
N ALA A 82 -1.71 -3.96 20.76
CA ALA A 82 -2.50 -3.51 21.90
C ALA A 82 -3.45 -2.34 21.57
N SER A 83 -3.38 -1.78 20.34
CA SER A 83 -4.30 -0.75 19.89
C SER A 83 -5.57 -1.31 19.21
N ILE A 84 -5.78 -2.61 19.32
CA ILE A 84 -6.98 -3.28 18.80
C ILE A 84 -8.26 -2.65 19.37
N ASP A 85 -9.29 -2.56 18.56
CA ASP A 85 -10.59 -2.00 18.90
C ASP A 85 -11.66 -2.79 18.12
N THR A 86 -12.33 -3.68 18.84
CA THR A 86 -13.45 -4.50 18.33
C THR A 86 -14.80 -3.90 18.73
N GLY A 87 -14.79 -2.77 19.46
CA GLY A 87 -16.00 -2.18 20.05
C GLY A 87 -16.38 -2.79 21.40
N SER A 88 -15.63 -3.78 21.90
CA SER A 88 -15.80 -4.39 23.22
C SER A 88 -14.49 -4.46 23.97
N SER A 89 -14.43 -3.85 25.13
CA SER A 89 -13.23 -3.87 25.98
C SER A 89 -12.87 -5.27 26.47
N GLU A 90 -13.84 -6.14 26.67
CA GLU A 90 -13.63 -7.53 27.03
C GLU A 90 -12.97 -8.31 25.89
N ALA A 91 -13.48 -8.14 24.66
CA ALA A 91 -12.89 -8.77 23.48
C ALA A 91 -11.47 -8.24 23.22
N ASP A 92 -11.24 -6.93 23.32
CA ASP A 92 -9.92 -6.31 23.16
C ASP A 92 -8.90 -6.87 24.19
N ALA A 93 -9.34 -7.08 25.44
CA ALA A 93 -8.52 -7.67 26.48
C ALA A 93 -8.21 -9.14 26.19
N GLU A 94 -9.20 -9.92 25.75
CA GLU A 94 -9.02 -11.33 25.38
C GLU A 94 -8.05 -11.47 24.21
N GLU A 95 -8.25 -10.68 23.13
CA GLU A 95 -7.40 -10.73 21.94
C GLU A 95 -5.96 -10.26 22.20
N SER A 96 -5.75 -9.39 23.20
CA SER A 96 -4.42 -9.00 23.65
C SER A 96 -3.73 -10.11 24.44
N GLY A 97 -4.47 -11.11 24.92
CA GLY A 97 -4.02 -12.19 25.75
C GLY A 97 -3.11 -13.20 25.03
N LYS A 98 -2.50 -14.08 25.86
CA LYS A 98 -1.54 -15.09 25.39
C LYS A 98 -2.07 -16.02 24.30
N PRO A 99 -3.34 -16.51 24.34
CA PRO A 99 -3.86 -17.39 23.28
C PRO A 99 -4.00 -16.68 21.92
N TRP A 100 -4.16 -15.37 21.94
CA TRP A 100 -4.36 -14.55 20.73
C TRP A 100 -3.07 -13.85 20.33
N PHE A 101 -2.99 -12.52 20.42
CA PHE A 101 -1.82 -11.77 19.97
C PHE A 101 -0.63 -11.83 20.95
N ASN A 102 -0.88 -12.09 22.23
CA ASN A 102 0.14 -12.06 23.27
C ASN A 102 0.95 -10.76 23.24
N THR A 103 0.25 -9.65 23.30
CA THR A 103 0.81 -8.30 23.06
C THR A 103 1.93 -7.92 24.02
N LYS A 104 2.01 -8.56 25.19
CA LYS A 104 3.11 -8.36 26.14
C LYS A 104 4.44 -8.91 25.61
N ALA A 105 4.41 -10.03 24.89
CA ALA A 105 5.61 -10.65 24.29
C ALA A 105 5.84 -10.16 22.85
N PHE A 106 4.77 -9.86 22.13
CA PHE A 106 4.79 -9.44 20.73
C PHE A 106 3.95 -8.17 20.56
N PRO A 107 4.52 -6.99 20.85
CA PRO A 107 3.75 -5.74 20.87
C PRO A 107 3.32 -5.26 19.48
N THR A 108 4.01 -5.70 18.42
CA THR A 108 3.76 -5.22 17.05
C THR A 108 3.59 -6.36 16.06
N ALA A 109 2.70 -6.14 15.07
CA ALA A 109 2.73 -6.86 13.81
C ALA A 109 3.47 -6.00 12.79
N GLN A 110 4.37 -6.62 12.01
CA GLN A 110 5.21 -5.91 11.05
C GLN A 110 4.97 -6.40 9.64
N PHE A 111 4.79 -5.48 8.71
CA PHE A 111 4.85 -5.74 7.28
C PHE A 111 6.05 -5.02 6.66
N VAL A 112 6.82 -5.72 5.82
CA VAL A 112 7.91 -5.14 5.03
C VAL A 112 7.78 -5.59 3.59
N SER A 113 7.62 -4.64 2.67
CA SER A 113 7.55 -4.94 1.24
C SER A 113 8.89 -5.48 0.71
N THR A 114 8.82 -6.46 -0.18
CA THR A 114 9.98 -7.00 -0.91
C THR A 114 9.97 -6.59 -2.37
N SER A 115 8.78 -6.43 -2.96
CA SER A 115 8.62 -5.92 -4.33
C SER A 115 7.26 -5.28 -4.53
N VAL A 116 7.20 -4.34 -5.47
CA VAL A 116 5.95 -3.72 -5.93
C VAL A 116 5.91 -3.81 -7.45
N LYS A 117 4.81 -4.38 -7.96
CA LYS A 117 4.57 -4.58 -9.39
C LYS A 117 3.34 -3.82 -9.83
N ALA A 118 3.47 -2.96 -10.83
CA ALA A 118 2.32 -2.30 -11.47
C ALA A 118 1.58 -3.30 -12.37
N LEU A 119 0.24 -3.33 -12.24
CA LEU A 119 -0.64 -4.18 -13.03
C LEU A 119 -1.45 -3.38 -14.08
N GLY A 120 -1.23 -2.06 -14.15
CA GLY A 120 -2.01 -1.14 -14.96
C GLY A 120 -3.30 -0.67 -14.27
N GLY A 121 -3.86 0.47 -14.72
CA GLY A 121 -5.10 1.02 -14.17
C GLY A 121 -5.04 1.34 -12.69
N ASN A 122 -3.94 1.91 -12.22
CA ASN A 122 -3.70 2.26 -10.80
C ASN A 122 -3.71 1.04 -9.85
N ARG A 123 -3.54 -0.17 -10.36
CA ARG A 123 -3.50 -1.41 -9.60
C ARG A 123 -2.06 -1.87 -9.44
N TYR A 124 -1.76 -2.39 -8.25
CA TYR A 124 -0.45 -2.87 -7.86
C TYR A 124 -0.55 -4.19 -7.12
N GLU A 125 0.48 -4.98 -7.25
CA GLU A 125 0.73 -6.16 -6.45
C GLU A 125 1.94 -5.87 -5.55
N VAL A 126 1.73 -5.93 -4.24
CA VAL A 126 2.75 -5.66 -3.24
C VAL A 126 3.11 -6.97 -2.56
N ALA A 127 4.25 -7.53 -2.91
CA ALA A 127 4.78 -8.69 -2.19
C ALA A 127 5.57 -8.22 -0.98
N GLY A 128 5.52 -8.99 0.09
CA GLY A 128 6.23 -8.65 1.32
C GLY A 128 6.18 -9.76 2.35
N LYS A 129 6.80 -9.49 3.47
CA LYS A 129 6.83 -10.37 4.64
C LYS A 129 5.97 -9.75 5.74
N LEU A 130 4.97 -10.50 6.18
CA LEU A 130 4.12 -10.14 7.31
C LEU A 130 4.50 -10.99 8.52
N THR A 131 4.89 -10.36 9.59
CA THR A 131 5.27 -11.01 10.85
C THR A 131 4.27 -10.65 11.93
N ILE A 132 3.64 -11.66 12.52
CA ILE A 132 2.72 -11.50 13.66
C ILE A 132 3.07 -12.57 14.69
N LYS A 133 3.10 -12.21 15.96
CA LYS A 133 3.37 -13.15 17.08
C LYS A 133 4.64 -13.98 16.85
N GLY A 134 5.69 -13.34 16.31
CA GLY A 134 6.98 -13.97 15.99
C GLY A 134 6.98 -14.91 14.78
N ARG A 135 5.85 -15.06 14.08
CA ARG A 135 5.75 -15.88 12.87
C ARG A 135 5.73 -14.99 11.63
N ALA A 136 6.61 -15.28 10.69
CA ALA A 136 6.73 -14.54 9.43
C ALA A 136 6.21 -15.37 8.27
N GLN A 137 5.34 -14.77 7.44
CA GLN A 137 4.79 -15.35 6.22
C GLN A 137 5.04 -14.42 5.04
N ASP A 138 5.30 -14.99 3.88
CA ASP A 138 5.31 -14.23 2.64
C ASP A 138 3.88 -14.00 2.18
N VAL A 139 3.55 -12.76 1.89
CA VAL A 139 2.22 -12.35 1.47
C VAL A 139 2.27 -11.53 0.20
N VAL A 140 1.20 -11.62 -0.60
CA VAL A 140 1.00 -10.79 -1.80
C VAL A 140 -0.30 -10.04 -1.62
N ILE A 141 -0.21 -8.73 -1.58
CA ILE A 141 -1.32 -7.83 -1.26
C ILE A 141 -1.69 -7.03 -2.50
N PRO A 142 -2.92 -7.20 -3.04
CA PRO A 142 -3.43 -6.34 -4.08
C PRO A 142 -3.75 -4.95 -3.51
N ALA A 143 -3.31 -3.92 -4.19
CA ALA A 143 -3.53 -2.53 -3.80
C ALA A 143 -3.90 -1.67 -5.01
N THR A 144 -4.65 -0.61 -4.77
CA THR A 144 -4.86 0.49 -5.71
C THR A 144 -4.20 1.74 -5.16
N PHE A 145 -3.78 2.61 -6.07
CA PHE A 145 -3.25 3.93 -5.74
C PHE A 145 -3.98 5.00 -6.53
N ASN A 146 -4.49 6.04 -5.84
CA ASN A 146 -5.17 7.17 -6.45
C ASN A 146 -4.47 8.46 -6.02
N ALA A 147 -3.82 9.13 -6.97
CA ALA A 147 -3.21 10.44 -6.75
C ALA A 147 -4.27 11.53 -6.70
N GLN A 148 -4.17 12.42 -5.73
CA GLN A 148 -5.00 13.61 -5.54
C GLN A 148 -4.08 14.82 -5.30
N GLY A 149 -3.39 15.26 -6.35
CA GLY A 149 -2.35 16.28 -6.26
C GLY A 149 -1.15 15.80 -5.44
N LYS A 150 -0.82 16.49 -4.36
CA LYS A 150 0.26 16.10 -3.43
C LYS A 150 -0.16 14.99 -2.45
N THR A 151 -1.40 14.60 -2.44
CA THR A 151 -1.91 13.52 -1.59
C THR A 151 -2.16 12.29 -2.45
N GLY A 152 -1.78 11.13 -1.97
CA GLY A 152 -2.04 9.84 -2.58
C GLY A 152 -2.75 8.92 -1.61
N VAL A 153 -3.68 8.12 -2.11
CA VAL A 153 -4.44 7.17 -1.32
C VAL A 153 -4.19 5.77 -1.84
N PHE A 154 -3.69 4.91 -0.96
CA PHE A 154 -3.51 3.48 -1.18
C PHE A 154 -4.66 2.74 -0.50
N GLU A 155 -5.29 1.81 -1.20
CA GLU A 155 -6.35 0.96 -0.66
C GLU A 155 -6.12 -0.47 -1.08
N GLY A 156 -6.41 -1.40 -0.18
CA GLY A 156 -6.34 -2.81 -0.49
C GLY A 156 -7.03 -3.68 0.55
N ARG A 157 -7.14 -4.97 0.19
CA ARG A 157 -7.65 -6.01 1.07
C ARG A 157 -6.94 -7.32 0.79
N PHE A 158 -6.77 -8.13 1.82
CA PHE A 158 -6.24 -9.48 1.68
C PHE A 158 -6.79 -10.37 2.78
N ILE A 159 -6.71 -11.67 2.56
CA ILE A 159 -7.08 -12.68 3.56
C ILE A 159 -5.84 -13.03 4.37
N LEU A 160 -5.94 -12.86 5.67
CA LEU A 160 -5.00 -13.35 6.66
C LEU A 160 -5.57 -14.62 7.29
N ARG A 161 -4.80 -15.69 7.31
CA ARG A 161 -5.15 -16.92 8.01
C ARG A 161 -4.58 -16.88 9.41
N ARG A 162 -5.43 -16.72 10.41
CA ARG A 162 -4.98 -16.56 11.80
C ARG A 162 -4.16 -17.74 12.33
N GLY A 163 -4.46 -18.94 11.88
CA GLY A 163 -3.73 -20.15 12.27
C GLY A 163 -2.27 -20.16 11.84
N ASP A 164 -1.93 -19.53 10.69
CA ASP A 164 -0.55 -19.43 10.17
C ASP A 164 0.36 -18.60 11.10
N TYR A 165 -0.26 -17.77 11.95
CA TYR A 165 0.43 -16.93 12.94
C TYR A 165 0.21 -17.39 14.38
N SER A 166 -0.40 -18.56 14.61
CA SER A 166 -0.80 -19.03 15.94
C SER A 166 -1.67 -18.03 16.71
N ILE A 167 -2.53 -17.31 16.01
CA ILE A 167 -3.55 -16.45 16.62
C ILE A 167 -4.75 -17.30 16.96
N GLY A 168 -5.13 -17.39 18.25
CA GLY A 168 -6.17 -18.26 18.76
C GLY A 168 -5.65 -19.68 19.02
N GLU A 169 -4.86 -19.84 20.07
CA GLU A 169 -4.32 -21.12 20.55
C GLU A 169 -5.20 -21.75 21.64
N GLY A 170 -4.94 -23.01 21.98
CA GLY A 170 -5.66 -23.75 23.00
C GLY A 170 -7.13 -23.97 22.65
N ALA A 171 -8.05 -23.47 23.47
CA ALA A 171 -9.49 -23.58 23.23
C ALA A 171 -9.95 -22.91 21.92
N TRP A 172 -9.20 -21.93 21.43
CA TRP A 172 -9.49 -21.19 20.21
C TRP A 172 -8.83 -21.74 18.94
N SER A 173 -8.11 -22.87 19.04
CA SER A 173 -7.36 -23.45 17.92
C SER A 173 -8.25 -23.99 16.80
N LYS A 174 -9.49 -24.37 17.11
CA LYS A 174 -10.48 -24.81 16.14
C LYS A 174 -11.11 -23.62 15.43
N PHE A 175 -11.45 -23.82 14.15
CA PHE A 175 -11.99 -22.75 13.30
C PHE A 175 -13.52 -22.73 13.19
N ASP A 176 -14.19 -23.56 13.97
CA ASP A 176 -15.65 -23.66 14.05
C ASP A 176 -16.27 -22.52 14.87
N ILE A 177 -15.57 -22.04 15.90
CA ILE A 177 -16.02 -20.89 16.72
C ILE A 177 -15.58 -19.58 16.07
N VAL A 178 -14.26 -19.43 15.84
CA VAL A 178 -13.71 -18.27 15.15
C VAL A 178 -13.03 -18.75 13.87
N ALA A 179 -13.50 -18.28 12.72
CA ALA A 179 -13.00 -18.69 11.42
C ALA A 179 -11.50 -18.43 11.27
N ASN A 180 -10.85 -19.24 10.42
CA ASN A 180 -9.41 -19.09 10.13
C ASN A 180 -9.13 -17.84 9.31
N ASP A 181 -10.01 -17.52 8.37
CA ASP A 181 -9.84 -16.41 7.44
C ASP A 181 -10.30 -15.10 8.07
N VAL A 182 -9.41 -14.13 8.06
CA VAL A 182 -9.64 -12.77 8.52
C VAL A 182 -9.43 -11.83 7.34
N ASN A 183 -10.47 -11.08 6.98
CA ASN A 183 -10.40 -10.05 5.95
C ASN A 183 -9.71 -8.82 6.49
N VAL A 184 -8.51 -8.52 6.04
CA VAL A 184 -7.82 -7.28 6.38
C VAL A 184 -8.05 -6.26 5.28
N LYS A 185 -8.44 -5.04 5.66
CA LYS A 185 -8.62 -3.89 4.77
C LYS A 185 -7.75 -2.75 5.25
N PHE A 186 -7.13 -2.04 4.33
CA PHE A 186 -6.40 -0.83 4.67
C PHE A 186 -6.74 0.30 3.71
N ARG A 187 -6.67 1.51 4.24
CA ARG A 187 -6.64 2.76 3.52
C ARG A 187 -5.51 3.59 4.08
N ILE A 188 -4.51 3.88 3.28
CA ILE A 188 -3.33 4.65 3.68
C ILE A 188 -3.27 5.91 2.84
N THR A 189 -3.32 7.04 3.50
CA THR A 189 -3.15 8.36 2.89
C THR A 189 -1.73 8.82 3.12
N ALA A 190 -1.06 9.24 2.06
CA ALA A 190 0.30 9.77 2.13
C ALA A 190 0.40 11.09 1.37
N THR A 191 1.28 11.98 1.83
CA THR A 191 1.65 13.20 1.11
C THR A 191 3.00 13.03 0.44
N GLY A 192 3.16 13.70 -0.70
CA GLY A 192 4.39 13.74 -1.50
C GLY A 192 4.95 15.15 -1.62
N LYS A 193 6.20 15.19 -2.05
CA LYS A 193 6.92 16.43 -2.41
C LYS A 193 7.21 16.45 -3.89
#